data_bdd0cba9823ba15c898e28c0361c5735
#
_entry.id   bdd0cba9823ba15c898e28c0361c5735
#
_cell.length_a   1.000
_cell.length_b   1.000
_cell.length_c   1.000
_cell.angle_alpha   90.00
_cell.angle_beta   90.00
_cell.angle_gamma   90.00
#
_symmetry.space_group_name_H-M   'P 1'
#
loop_
_entity.id
_entity.type
_entity.pdbx_description
1 polymer ?
#
loop_
_entity_poly.entity_id
_entity_poly.type
_entity_poly.pdbx_seq_one_letter_code
_entity_poly.pdbx_strand_id
1 'polypeptide(L)'
;MLPESAGLFTQFVDAVKSSADIVLVTGDLTKDGEEASHEFVRTKLATLTAAGKKVFVIPGNHDLGEEGNHTKFKADGTTENAPVLSASNFAAFYDGFGYGTGSIVDENGSLSYVAEPVEGLVLLGIDSHTGSIPSATLTWLCNQANTASAQGKQVIAMMHHPLIEHIKGASNFIATYTVGNPTAVRDALIDAGVKVILTGHFHTSDIAYDWNDDEANGIYDINTGSLISYPCDYRMLTLSQDMQTLDVATSSLNPAGCEEWLHDRLVSIAKDKMNAKAGALASYAATYIHDLAVFAADLFILHAKGDENSAANKTERDDIESTYTRYKANSIYNAVLGYGNISDASVYSVLDNKSNYGDTHERQTADRTLTLSLSHGETGINTIATENENRQTIYTLQGTKTDHLPRGLYIQNGKKIIMK
;
A
#
# COMPACT_ATOMS: atom_id res chain seq x y z
N MET A 1 -8.90 -1.04 -17.34
CA MET A 1 -8.38 0.33 -17.55
C MET A 1 -9.41 1.15 -18.29
N LEU A 2 -9.61 2.39 -17.87
CA LEU A 2 -10.43 3.34 -18.61
C LEU A 2 -9.82 3.65 -19.98
N PRO A 3 -10.63 3.83 -21.04
CA PRO A 3 -10.11 4.20 -22.37
C PRO A 3 -9.31 5.52 -22.35
N GLU A 4 -9.63 6.41 -21.41
CA GLU A 4 -9.05 7.74 -21.24
C GLU A 4 -7.72 7.72 -20.44
N SER A 5 -7.14 6.56 -20.15
CA SER A 5 -5.98 6.42 -19.25
C SER A 5 -4.84 7.39 -19.53
N ALA A 6 -4.46 7.58 -20.81
CA ALA A 6 -3.43 8.54 -21.21
C ALA A 6 -3.82 10.00 -20.91
N GLY A 7 -5.10 10.33 -21.07
CA GLY A 7 -5.66 11.65 -20.71
C GLY A 7 -5.65 11.89 -19.23
N LEU A 8 -6.07 10.90 -18.43
CA LEU A 8 -6.09 10.97 -16.96
C LEU A 8 -4.68 11.11 -16.39
N PHE A 9 -3.71 10.34 -16.91
CA PHE A 9 -2.32 10.50 -16.49
C PHE A 9 -1.78 11.90 -16.84
N THR A 10 -2.15 12.45 -18.00
CA THR A 10 -1.78 13.83 -18.35
C THR A 10 -2.39 14.85 -17.39
N GLN A 11 -3.69 14.70 -17.03
CA GLN A 11 -4.34 15.58 -16.07
C GLN A 11 -3.69 15.50 -14.68
N PHE A 12 -3.33 14.30 -14.22
CA PHE A 12 -2.58 14.12 -12.98
C PHE A 12 -1.25 14.88 -13.02
N VAL A 13 -0.44 14.68 -14.08
CA VAL A 13 0.86 15.37 -14.23
C VAL A 13 0.69 16.88 -14.17
N ASP A 14 -0.33 17.42 -14.85
CA ASP A 14 -0.61 18.87 -14.84
C ASP A 14 -1.04 19.36 -13.44
N ALA A 15 -1.85 18.56 -12.72
CA ALA A 15 -2.32 18.91 -11.37
C ALA A 15 -1.15 18.95 -10.36
N VAL A 16 -0.26 17.96 -10.37
CA VAL A 16 0.84 17.86 -9.40
C VAL A 16 2.02 18.77 -9.72
N LYS A 17 2.14 19.24 -10.95
CA LYS A 17 3.23 20.10 -11.40
C LYS A 17 3.36 21.40 -10.61
N SER A 18 2.24 21.94 -10.13
CA SER A 18 2.22 23.18 -9.33
C SER A 18 2.11 22.96 -7.82
N SER A 19 1.74 21.73 -7.38
CA SER A 19 1.37 21.45 -6.00
C SER A 19 2.31 20.50 -5.27
N ALA A 20 3.19 19.76 -5.98
CA ALA A 20 4.12 18.83 -5.37
C ALA A 20 5.57 19.19 -5.69
N ASP A 21 6.50 18.89 -4.79
CA ASP A 21 7.94 19.00 -5.00
C ASP A 21 8.55 17.63 -5.36
N ILE A 22 7.92 16.57 -4.87
CA ILE A 22 8.33 15.17 -5.06
C ILE A 22 7.11 14.40 -5.57
N VAL A 23 7.30 13.55 -6.56
CA VAL A 23 6.27 12.65 -7.09
C VAL A 23 6.77 11.21 -6.96
N LEU A 24 5.98 10.36 -6.30
CA LEU A 24 6.26 8.95 -6.08
C LEU A 24 5.26 8.13 -6.91
N VAL A 25 5.74 7.16 -7.68
CA VAL A 25 4.90 6.27 -8.49
C VAL A 25 5.17 4.83 -8.08
N THR A 26 4.18 4.22 -7.45
CA THR A 26 4.28 2.90 -6.81
C THR A 26 4.03 1.73 -7.77
N GLY A 27 4.49 1.83 -9.01
CA GLY A 27 4.43 0.76 -10.00
C GLY A 27 3.15 0.75 -10.85
N ASP A 28 3.06 -0.25 -11.73
CA ASP A 28 2.04 -0.39 -12.78
C ASP A 28 1.92 0.88 -13.64
N LEU A 29 3.10 1.34 -14.09
CA LEU A 29 3.26 2.48 -15.00
C LEU A 29 2.61 2.21 -16.36
N THR A 30 2.45 0.93 -16.70
CA THR A 30 1.93 0.44 -17.98
C THR A 30 0.90 -0.66 -17.76
N LYS A 31 0.22 -1.06 -18.84
CA LYS A 31 -0.76 -2.15 -18.78
C LYS A 31 -0.10 -3.53 -18.75
N ASP A 32 0.84 -3.77 -19.64
CA ASP A 32 1.49 -5.07 -19.81
C ASP A 32 2.97 -4.92 -20.24
N GLY A 33 3.66 -3.84 -19.84
CA GLY A 33 5.09 -3.63 -20.07
C GLY A 33 5.49 -3.16 -21.47
N GLU A 34 4.53 -2.70 -22.30
CA GLU A 34 4.84 -2.27 -23.64
C GLU A 34 5.76 -1.05 -23.65
N GLU A 35 6.86 -1.10 -24.44
CA GLU A 35 7.83 -0.01 -24.55
C GLU A 35 7.20 1.33 -24.95
N ALA A 36 6.19 1.32 -25.82
CA ALA A 36 5.48 2.53 -26.24
C ALA A 36 4.69 3.17 -25.08
N SER A 37 4.14 2.35 -24.18
CA SER A 37 3.45 2.81 -22.97
C SER A 37 4.45 3.41 -21.97
N HIS A 38 5.58 2.76 -21.76
CA HIS A 38 6.67 3.28 -20.94
C HIS A 38 7.21 4.62 -21.48
N GLU A 39 7.43 4.74 -22.79
CA GLU A 39 7.91 5.98 -23.41
C GLU A 39 6.91 7.13 -23.21
N PHE A 40 5.61 6.86 -23.33
CA PHE A 40 4.57 7.86 -23.03
C PHE A 40 4.67 8.32 -21.57
N VAL A 41 4.71 7.38 -20.60
CA VAL A 41 4.81 7.68 -19.18
C VAL A 41 6.08 8.47 -18.88
N ARG A 42 7.24 7.99 -19.34
CA ARG A 42 8.53 8.66 -19.16
C ARG A 42 8.52 10.09 -19.71
N THR A 43 7.97 10.29 -20.90
CA THR A 43 7.84 11.63 -21.50
C THR A 43 7.00 12.58 -20.65
N LYS A 44 5.90 12.09 -20.07
CA LYS A 44 5.07 12.89 -19.17
C LYS A 44 5.79 13.21 -17.86
N LEU A 45 6.41 12.23 -17.23
CA LEU A 45 7.19 12.43 -15.99
C LEU A 45 8.37 13.40 -16.23
N ALA A 46 9.01 13.36 -17.40
CA ALA A 46 10.07 14.31 -17.77
C ALA A 46 9.61 15.78 -17.77
N THR A 47 8.32 16.05 -17.96
CA THR A 47 7.80 17.42 -17.83
C THR A 47 7.78 17.90 -16.38
N LEU A 48 7.71 17.00 -15.40
CA LEU A 48 7.82 17.32 -13.99
C LEU A 48 9.28 17.62 -13.61
N THR A 49 10.23 16.80 -14.04
CA THR A 49 11.66 17.06 -13.77
C THR A 49 12.14 18.33 -14.46
N ALA A 50 11.65 18.62 -15.68
CA ALA A 50 11.90 19.90 -16.36
C ALA A 50 11.32 21.10 -15.62
N ALA A 51 10.29 20.89 -14.79
CA ALA A 51 9.73 21.91 -13.88
C ALA A 51 10.41 21.93 -12.49
N GLY A 52 11.52 21.22 -12.32
CA GLY A 52 12.30 21.17 -11.08
C GLY A 52 11.76 20.20 -10.03
N LYS A 53 10.81 19.33 -10.38
CA LYS A 53 10.26 18.32 -9.46
C LYS A 53 11.16 17.08 -9.43
N LYS A 54 11.22 16.41 -8.29
CA LYS A 54 11.88 15.11 -8.14
C LYS A 54 10.85 14.01 -8.34
N VAL A 55 11.16 13.04 -9.19
CA VAL A 55 10.26 11.93 -9.52
C VAL A 55 10.95 10.61 -9.19
N PHE A 56 10.24 9.71 -8.54
CA PHE A 56 10.74 8.38 -8.15
C PHE A 56 9.72 7.33 -8.59
N VAL A 57 10.18 6.32 -9.31
CA VAL A 57 9.35 5.21 -9.79
C VAL A 57 9.92 3.88 -9.31
N ILE A 58 9.07 2.90 -9.13
CA ILE A 58 9.40 1.47 -9.00
C ILE A 58 8.58 0.68 -9.99
N PRO A 59 8.97 -0.53 -10.38
CA PRO A 59 8.13 -1.37 -11.22
C PRO A 59 6.99 -2.01 -10.42
N GLY A 60 5.83 -2.18 -11.07
CA GLY A 60 4.77 -3.09 -10.68
C GLY A 60 4.84 -4.39 -11.47
N ASN A 61 3.90 -5.32 -11.21
CA ASN A 61 3.89 -6.62 -11.87
C ASN A 61 3.52 -6.53 -13.37
N HIS A 62 2.88 -5.46 -13.80
CA HIS A 62 2.54 -5.21 -15.21
C HIS A 62 3.64 -4.49 -16.01
N ASP A 63 4.76 -4.10 -15.40
CA ASP A 63 5.69 -3.18 -16.07
C ASP A 63 6.81 -3.86 -16.87
N LEU A 64 7.09 -5.13 -16.63
CA LEU A 64 8.29 -5.77 -17.16
C LEU A 64 8.03 -6.83 -18.24
N GLY A 65 6.80 -6.89 -18.75
CA GLY A 65 6.41 -7.82 -19.80
C GLY A 65 6.43 -9.29 -19.40
N GLU A 66 6.39 -9.58 -18.10
CA GLU A 66 6.33 -10.93 -17.56
C GLU A 66 4.88 -11.42 -17.43
N GLU A 67 3.96 -10.48 -17.30
CA GLU A 67 2.52 -10.72 -17.24
C GLU A 67 1.79 -10.04 -18.40
N GLY A 68 0.56 -10.50 -18.66
CA GLY A 68 -0.35 -9.84 -19.59
C GLY A 68 -0.23 -10.27 -21.05
N ASN A 69 -0.89 -9.52 -21.90
CA ASN A 69 -1.00 -9.77 -23.34
C ASN A 69 -0.41 -8.58 -24.11
N HIS A 70 0.86 -8.69 -24.49
CA HIS A 70 1.65 -7.64 -25.17
C HIS A 70 1.17 -7.44 -26.59
N THR A 71 0.04 -6.76 -26.75
CA THR A 71 -0.63 -6.64 -28.04
C THR A 71 -0.67 -5.20 -28.51
N LYS A 72 -0.19 -4.96 -29.72
CA LYS A 72 -0.32 -3.72 -30.46
C LYS A 72 -1.38 -3.87 -31.53
N PHE A 73 -2.33 -2.94 -31.59
CA PHE A 73 -3.35 -2.87 -32.64
C PHE A 73 -2.80 -2.14 -33.87
N LYS A 74 -3.06 -2.71 -35.05
CA LYS A 74 -2.74 -2.09 -36.35
C LYS A 74 -3.93 -1.31 -36.89
N ALA A 75 -3.66 -0.46 -37.85
CA ALA A 75 -4.69 0.35 -38.53
C ALA A 75 -5.75 -0.49 -39.25
N ASP A 76 -5.43 -1.71 -39.66
CA ASP A 76 -6.34 -2.67 -40.28
C ASP A 76 -7.17 -3.50 -39.31
N GLY A 77 -7.06 -3.22 -38.00
CA GLY A 77 -7.77 -3.93 -36.95
C GLY A 77 -7.14 -5.27 -36.52
N THR A 78 -6.05 -5.69 -37.15
CA THR A 78 -5.28 -6.85 -36.73
C THR A 78 -4.36 -6.50 -35.56
N THR A 79 -3.80 -7.51 -34.89
CA THR A 79 -2.87 -7.33 -33.78
C THR A 79 -1.49 -7.91 -34.10
N GLU A 80 -0.49 -7.39 -33.43
CA GLU A 80 0.86 -7.94 -33.42
C GLU A 80 1.44 -7.85 -32.00
N ASN A 81 2.51 -8.64 -31.73
CA ASN A 81 3.20 -8.52 -30.44
C ASN A 81 3.89 -7.16 -30.33
N ALA A 82 3.69 -6.49 -29.21
CA ALA A 82 4.39 -5.25 -28.88
C ALA A 82 5.77 -5.57 -28.26
N PRO A 83 6.81 -4.78 -28.54
CA PRO A 83 8.04 -4.79 -27.74
C PRO A 83 7.74 -4.45 -26.29
N VAL A 84 8.42 -5.14 -25.36
CA VAL A 84 8.27 -4.96 -23.91
C VAL A 84 9.58 -4.56 -23.26
N LEU A 85 9.50 -3.76 -22.20
CA LEU A 85 10.66 -3.39 -21.40
C LEU A 85 11.04 -4.56 -20.48
N SER A 86 12.31 -4.97 -20.52
CA SER A 86 12.80 -6.03 -19.63
C SER A 86 13.26 -5.45 -18.29
N ALA A 87 13.27 -6.29 -17.25
CA ALA A 87 13.80 -5.94 -15.92
C ALA A 87 15.25 -5.40 -16.03
N SER A 88 16.11 -6.01 -16.85
CA SER A 88 17.49 -5.57 -17.04
C SER A 88 17.64 -4.17 -17.64
N ASN A 89 16.62 -3.67 -18.33
CA ASN A 89 16.64 -2.36 -18.98
C ASN A 89 15.87 -1.29 -18.19
N PHE A 90 15.05 -1.68 -17.20
CA PHE A 90 14.15 -0.78 -16.49
C PHE A 90 14.91 0.37 -15.80
N ALA A 91 15.93 0.06 -15.02
CA ALA A 91 16.71 1.08 -14.31
C ALA A 91 17.38 2.08 -15.26
N ALA A 92 17.93 1.60 -16.38
CA ALA A 92 18.52 2.47 -17.41
C ALA A 92 17.47 3.30 -18.15
N PHE A 93 16.29 2.72 -18.39
CA PHE A 93 15.18 3.43 -19.06
C PHE A 93 14.63 4.57 -18.19
N TYR A 94 14.53 4.34 -16.88
CA TYR A 94 14.07 5.31 -15.89
C TYR A 94 15.22 6.03 -15.17
N ASP A 95 16.39 6.14 -15.82
CA ASP A 95 17.49 6.98 -15.30
C ASP A 95 16.98 8.40 -15.03
N GLY A 96 17.29 8.93 -13.85
CA GLY A 96 16.79 10.23 -13.37
C GLY A 96 15.40 10.20 -12.69
N PHE A 97 14.74 9.04 -12.60
CA PHE A 97 13.45 8.87 -11.91
C PHE A 97 13.57 7.89 -10.71
N GLY A 98 14.52 8.11 -9.85
CA GLY A 98 14.85 7.22 -8.72
C GLY A 98 16.05 6.34 -8.99
N TYR A 99 16.41 6.12 -10.24
CA TYR A 99 17.62 5.44 -10.68
C TYR A 99 18.66 6.47 -11.15
N GLY A 100 19.95 6.11 -11.11
CA GLY A 100 21.06 6.98 -11.53
C GLY A 100 21.63 7.83 -10.41
N THR A 101 22.09 9.04 -10.74
CA THR A 101 22.84 9.90 -9.81
C THR A 101 22.02 10.29 -8.58
N GLY A 102 22.57 10.00 -7.40
CA GLY A 102 21.95 10.33 -6.10
C GLY A 102 21.15 9.23 -5.46
N SER A 103 21.07 8.05 -6.10
CA SER A 103 20.47 6.85 -5.54
C SER A 103 21.47 5.72 -5.43
N ILE A 104 21.25 4.84 -4.46
CA ILE A 104 22.04 3.60 -4.28
C ILE A 104 21.13 2.46 -4.69
N VAL A 105 21.45 1.78 -5.79
CA VAL A 105 20.69 0.63 -6.30
C VAL A 105 21.18 -0.64 -5.59
N ASP A 106 20.26 -1.60 -5.38
CA ASP A 106 20.57 -2.88 -4.76
C ASP A 106 21.56 -3.71 -5.59
N GLU A 107 22.68 -4.04 -4.97
CA GLU A 107 23.74 -4.85 -5.60
C GLU A 107 23.35 -6.35 -5.73
N ASN A 108 22.26 -6.78 -5.09
CA ASN A 108 21.77 -8.17 -5.17
C ASN A 108 20.95 -8.45 -6.43
N GLY A 109 20.79 -7.47 -7.33
CA GLY A 109 20.20 -7.62 -8.64
C GLY A 109 18.69 -7.36 -8.70
N SER A 110 18.07 -6.84 -7.63
CA SER A 110 16.71 -6.31 -7.68
C SER A 110 16.71 -4.88 -8.24
N LEU A 111 15.53 -4.38 -8.61
CA LEU A 111 15.32 -2.99 -8.99
C LEU A 111 15.04 -2.08 -7.78
N SER A 112 15.31 -2.56 -6.57
CA SER A 112 15.21 -1.76 -5.35
C SER A 112 16.32 -0.71 -5.30
N TYR A 113 16.01 0.43 -4.69
CA TYR A 113 16.98 1.50 -4.49
C TYR A 113 16.70 2.30 -3.22
N VAL A 114 17.70 3.09 -2.82
CA VAL A 114 17.60 4.07 -1.73
C VAL A 114 17.96 5.43 -2.26
N ALA A 115 17.14 6.43 -1.96
CA ALA A 115 17.38 7.81 -2.33
C ALA A 115 17.14 8.75 -1.14
N GLU A 116 17.67 9.95 -1.20
CA GLU A 116 17.39 11.04 -0.25
C GLU A 116 16.75 12.20 -1.01
N PRO A 117 15.40 12.18 -1.19
CA PRO A 117 14.68 13.20 -1.95
C PRO A 117 14.91 14.63 -1.43
N VAL A 118 14.94 14.78 -0.13
CA VAL A 118 15.32 16.01 0.58
C VAL A 118 16.21 15.64 1.76
N GLU A 119 17.06 16.56 2.20
CA GLU A 119 17.92 16.35 3.36
C GLU A 119 17.09 15.90 4.56
N GLY A 120 17.47 14.78 5.16
CA GLY A 120 16.79 14.21 6.33
C GLY A 120 15.60 13.27 6.03
N LEU A 121 15.22 13.08 4.77
CA LEU A 121 14.22 12.10 4.37
C LEU A 121 14.83 11.05 3.45
N VAL A 122 14.84 9.80 3.88
CA VAL A 122 15.28 8.65 3.08
C VAL A 122 14.06 7.90 2.53
N LEU A 123 14.08 7.64 1.23
CA LEU A 123 13.11 6.86 0.49
C LEU A 123 13.69 5.49 0.15
N LEU A 124 13.03 4.43 0.59
CA LEU A 124 13.28 3.06 0.14
C LEU A 124 12.34 2.76 -1.03
N GLY A 125 12.85 2.66 -2.25
CA GLY A 125 12.13 2.14 -3.40
C GLY A 125 12.27 0.63 -3.43
N ILE A 126 11.20 -0.10 -3.09
CA ILE A 126 11.23 -1.56 -2.92
C ILE A 126 10.64 -2.22 -4.17
N ASP A 127 11.45 -3.00 -4.84
CA ASP A 127 11.02 -3.81 -5.98
C ASP A 127 10.32 -5.08 -5.50
N SER A 128 9.03 -5.18 -5.84
CA SER A 128 8.20 -6.36 -5.59
C SER A 128 7.50 -6.86 -6.86
N HIS A 129 7.96 -6.49 -8.06
CA HIS A 129 7.25 -6.80 -9.32
C HIS A 129 6.95 -8.29 -9.50
N THR A 130 7.79 -9.19 -8.97
CA THR A 130 7.56 -10.64 -9.00
C THR A 130 6.62 -11.15 -7.90
N GLY A 131 5.99 -10.25 -7.13
CA GLY A 131 5.18 -10.59 -5.96
C GLY A 131 6.00 -10.95 -4.71
N SER A 132 7.35 -10.84 -4.74
CA SER A 132 8.21 -11.20 -3.59
C SER A 132 9.46 -10.33 -3.53
N ILE A 133 10.06 -10.26 -2.34
CA ILE A 133 11.33 -9.57 -2.10
C ILE A 133 12.38 -10.62 -1.73
N PRO A 134 13.50 -10.72 -2.48
CA PRO A 134 14.60 -11.61 -2.11
C PRO A 134 15.15 -11.27 -0.72
N SER A 135 15.50 -12.28 0.08
CA SER A 135 15.97 -12.08 1.46
C SER A 135 17.22 -11.20 1.54
N ALA A 136 18.13 -11.30 0.57
CA ALA A 136 19.33 -10.44 0.51
C ALA A 136 18.95 -8.97 0.30
N THR A 137 17.99 -8.70 -0.60
CA THR A 137 17.45 -7.36 -0.86
C THR A 137 16.77 -6.79 0.39
N LEU A 138 15.89 -7.58 1.05
CA LEU A 138 15.23 -7.14 2.29
C LEU A 138 16.26 -6.80 3.38
N THR A 139 17.27 -7.65 3.57
CA THR A 139 18.35 -7.40 4.53
C THR A 139 19.10 -6.11 4.20
N TRP A 140 19.41 -5.89 2.91
CA TRP A 140 20.07 -4.68 2.45
C TRP A 140 19.23 -3.43 2.71
N LEU A 141 17.92 -3.45 2.38
CA LEU A 141 17.00 -2.34 2.63
C LEU A 141 16.90 -2.00 4.13
N CYS A 142 16.77 -3.02 4.99
CA CYS A 142 16.74 -2.83 6.44
C CYS A 142 18.05 -2.21 6.98
N ASN A 143 19.20 -2.62 6.44
CA ASN A 143 20.48 -2.03 6.80
C ASN A 143 20.57 -0.55 6.38
N GLN A 144 20.05 -0.18 5.22
CA GLN A 144 19.97 1.21 4.77
C GLN A 144 19.04 2.04 5.67
N ALA A 145 17.87 1.50 6.01
CA ALA A 145 16.93 2.14 6.94
C ALA A 145 17.54 2.37 8.32
N ASN A 146 18.18 1.35 8.90
CA ASN A 146 18.88 1.45 10.18
C ASN A 146 19.99 2.50 10.16
N THR A 147 20.74 2.57 9.05
CA THR A 147 21.80 3.57 8.87
C THR A 147 21.23 4.99 8.84
N ALA A 148 20.12 5.19 8.12
CA ALA A 148 19.44 6.46 8.04
C ALA A 148 18.86 6.88 9.40
N SER A 149 18.16 5.97 10.09
CA SER A 149 17.60 6.20 11.43
C SER A 149 18.67 6.54 12.46
N ALA A 150 19.84 5.87 12.40
CA ALA A 150 20.98 6.19 13.29
C ALA A 150 21.58 7.59 13.03
N GLN A 151 21.35 8.16 11.84
CA GLN A 151 21.70 9.54 11.48
C GLN A 151 20.60 10.54 11.82
N GLY A 152 19.50 10.12 12.43
CA GLY A 152 18.34 10.96 12.77
C GLY A 152 17.46 11.32 11.58
N LYS A 153 17.59 10.60 10.46
CA LYS A 153 16.76 10.81 9.26
C LYS A 153 15.44 10.04 9.37
N GLN A 154 14.39 10.58 8.77
CA GLN A 154 13.13 9.87 8.58
C GLN A 154 13.24 8.89 7.41
N VAL A 155 12.57 7.75 7.52
CA VAL A 155 12.56 6.71 6.48
C VAL A 155 11.13 6.42 6.07
N ILE A 156 10.84 6.55 4.77
CA ILE A 156 9.58 6.17 4.15
C ILE A 156 9.87 5.11 3.08
N ALA A 157 9.06 4.07 3.01
CA ALA A 157 9.14 3.07 1.97
C ALA A 157 8.06 3.27 0.90
N MET A 158 8.34 2.86 -0.34
CA MET A 158 7.32 2.63 -1.35
C MET A 158 7.54 1.26 -2.00
N MET A 159 6.45 0.54 -2.26
CA MET A 159 6.42 -0.79 -2.83
C MET A 159 5.15 -0.94 -3.68
N HIS A 160 5.15 -1.81 -4.70
CA HIS A 160 3.96 -1.99 -5.51
C HIS A 160 2.88 -2.80 -4.79
N HIS A 161 3.22 -4.03 -4.38
CA HIS A 161 2.26 -4.90 -3.69
C HIS A 161 2.00 -4.42 -2.26
N PRO A 162 0.76 -4.46 -1.75
CA PRO A 162 0.46 -4.19 -0.36
C PRO A 162 1.25 -5.07 0.60
N LEU A 163 1.63 -4.50 1.73
CA LEU A 163 2.25 -5.20 2.84
C LEU A 163 1.21 -5.86 3.74
N ILE A 164 0.07 -5.22 3.88
CA ILE A 164 -1.04 -5.63 4.73
C ILE A 164 -2.23 -6.03 3.86
N GLU A 165 -3.01 -7.02 4.27
CA GLU A 165 -4.25 -7.37 3.58
C GLU A 165 -5.34 -6.37 3.97
N HIS A 166 -5.67 -5.44 3.09
CA HIS A 166 -6.65 -4.37 3.32
C HIS A 166 -8.09 -4.89 3.33
N ILE A 167 -8.44 -5.79 2.41
CA ILE A 167 -9.72 -6.50 2.42
C ILE A 167 -9.52 -7.90 2.98
N LYS A 168 -10.19 -8.23 4.06
CA LYS A 168 -10.09 -9.54 4.69
C LYS A 168 -10.47 -10.65 3.73
N GLY A 169 -9.55 -11.59 3.53
CA GLY A 169 -9.75 -12.74 2.67
C GLY A 169 -9.49 -12.48 1.18
N ALA A 170 -9.05 -11.28 0.78
CA ALA A 170 -8.74 -10.97 -0.61
C ALA A 170 -7.69 -11.92 -1.21
N SER A 171 -6.71 -12.33 -0.45
CA SER A 171 -5.68 -13.31 -0.87
C SER A 171 -6.24 -14.68 -1.26
N ASN A 172 -7.47 -15.03 -0.85
CA ASN A 172 -8.13 -16.26 -1.29
C ASN A 172 -8.64 -16.17 -2.74
N PHE A 173 -8.81 -14.96 -3.27
CA PHE A 173 -9.34 -14.71 -4.62
C PHE A 173 -8.28 -14.16 -5.57
N ILE A 174 -7.29 -13.45 -5.02
CA ILE A 174 -6.23 -12.78 -5.75
C ILE A 174 -4.89 -13.30 -5.22
N ALA A 175 -4.26 -14.21 -5.98
CA ALA A 175 -3.10 -14.98 -5.53
C ALA A 175 -1.89 -14.15 -5.10
N THR A 176 -1.72 -12.96 -5.64
CA THR A 176 -0.60 -12.04 -5.34
C THR A 176 -1.13 -10.72 -4.78
N TYR A 177 -2.15 -10.78 -3.93
CA TYR A 177 -2.73 -9.57 -3.34
C TYR A 177 -1.70 -8.80 -2.52
N THR A 178 -1.01 -9.45 -1.60
CA THR A 178 0.10 -8.90 -0.83
C THR A 178 1.45 -9.38 -1.35
N VAL A 179 2.51 -8.70 -0.96
CA VAL A 179 3.87 -9.22 -1.13
C VAL A 179 4.04 -10.61 -0.48
N GLY A 180 4.87 -11.44 -1.02
CA GLY A 180 5.17 -12.76 -0.44
C GLY A 180 5.79 -12.65 0.96
N ASN A 181 5.35 -13.51 1.88
CA ASN A 181 5.74 -13.48 3.29
C ASN A 181 5.51 -12.12 3.98
N PRO A 182 4.30 -11.54 3.88
CA PRO A 182 4.04 -10.17 4.29
C PRO A 182 4.36 -9.91 5.77
N THR A 183 4.10 -10.87 6.65
CA THR A 183 4.44 -10.77 8.08
C THR A 183 5.94 -10.60 8.30
N ALA A 184 6.77 -11.41 7.65
CA ALA A 184 8.23 -11.32 7.81
C ALA A 184 8.79 -10.00 7.23
N VAL A 185 8.23 -9.53 6.12
CA VAL A 185 8.61 -8.23 5.52
C VAL A 185 8.18 -7.09 6.44
N ARG A 186 6.96 -7.12 6.97
CA ARG A 186 6.43 -6.15 7.92
C ARG A 186 7.33 -6.03 9.15
N ASP A 187 7.61 -7.15 9.80
CA ASP A 187 8.40 -7.17 11.03
C ASP A 187 9.81 -6.64 10.78
N ALA A 188 10.44 -7.05 9.69
CA ALA A 188 11.78 -6.57 9.32
C ALA A 188 11.82 -5.05 9.07
N LEU A 189 10.78 -4.49 8.42
CA LEU A 189 10.68 -3.05 8.17
C LEU A 189 10.39 -2.27 9.46
N ILE A 190 9.51 -2.78 10.33
CA ILE A 190 9.23 -2.20 11.65
C ILE A 190 10.51 -2.17 12.50
N ASP A 191 11.24 -3.28 12.57
CA ASP A 191 12.50 -3.40 13.33
C ASP A 191 13.58 -2.46 12.78
N ALA A 192 13.55 -2.15 11.48
CA ALA A 192 14.42 -1.17 10.85
C ALA A 192 13.95 0.29 11.01
N GLY A 193 12.84 0.53 11.75
CA GLY A 193 12.33 1.86 12.05
C GLY A 193 11.44 2.47 10.96
N VAL A 194 11.00 1.69 9.97
CA VAL A 194 10.08 2.17 8.93
C VAL A 194 8.66 2.21 9.50
N LYS A 195 8.03 3.39 9.50
CA LYS A 195 6.67 3.60 10.01
C LYS A 195 5.61 3.70 8.92
N VAL A 196 6.02 3.97 7.69
CA VAL A 196 5.13 4.22 6.56
C VAL A 196 5.65 3.50 5.33
N ILE A 197 4.77 2.75 4.69
CA ILE A 197 4.96 2.22 3.36
C ILE A 197 3.82 2.67 2.45
N LEU A 198 4.16 3.16 1.27
CA LEU A 198 3.21 3.59 0.24
C LEU A 198 3.08 2.46 -0.76
N THR A 199 1.85 2.00 -1.00
CA THR A 199 1.60 0.85 -1.88
C THR A 199 0.55 1.15 -2.95
N GLY A 200 0.36 0.23 -3.88
CA GLY A 200 -0.59 0.30 -4.99
C GLY A 200 -1.23 -1.05 -5.27
N HIS A 201 -1.22 -1.53 -6.53
CA HIS A 201 -1.63 -2.85 -6.99
C HIS A 201 -3.14 -3.12 -6.93
N PHE A 202 -3.79 -2.85 -5.81
CA PHE A 202 -5.19 -3.26 -5.60
C PHE A 202 -6.21 -2.24 -6.10
N HIS A 203 -5.78 -1.09 -6.56
CA HIS A 203 -6.60 -0.02 -7.16
C HIS A 203 -7.62 0.60 -6.22
N THR A 204 -7.43 0.50 -4.91
CA THR A 204 -8.28 1.12 -3.89
C THR A 204 -7.48 2.04 -3.00
N SER A 205 -8.12 3.09 -2.48
CA SER A 205 -7.50 3.97 -1.50
C SER A 205 -7.89 3.55 -0.10
N ASP A 206 -6.98 2.86 0.57
CA ASP A 206 -7.18 2.40 1.94
C ASP A 206 -5.91 2.63 2.78
N ILE A 207 -6.06 2.77 4.07
CA ILE A 207 -4.98 2.92 5.04
C ILE A 207 -5.12 1.85 6.11
N ALA A 208 -4.18 0.92 6.12
CA ALA A 208 -4.10 -0.12 7.12
C ALA A 208 -2.91 0.10 8.06
N TYR A 209 -3.02 -0.36 9.29
CA TYR A 209 -1.94 -0.35 10.27
C TYR A 209 -1.81 -1.71 10.91
N ASP A 210 -0.59 -2.20 11.01
CA ASP A 210 -0.28 -3.43 11.73
C ASP A 210 1.01 -3.27 12.53
N TRP A 211 1.20 -4.10 13.55
CA TRP A 211 2.34 -4.05 14.46
C TRP A 211 3.04 -5.40 14.55
N ASN A 212 4.24 -5.40 15.06
CA ASN A 212 4.99 -6.60 15.37
C ASN A 212 4.46 -7.32 16.62
N ASP A 213 4.97 -8.51 16.91
CA ASP A 213 4.46 -9.40 17.97
C ASP A 213 4.45 -8.78 19.36
N ASP A 214 5.28 -7.79 19.65
CA ASP A 214 5.33 -7.11 20.95
C ASP A 214 4.37 -5.90 21.04
N GLU A 215 3.66 -5.58 19.95
CA GLU A 215 2.72 -4.46 19.83
C GLU A 215 3.35 -3.09 20.17
N ALA A 216 4.68 -3.01 20.24
CA ALA A 216 5.37 -1.79 20.63
C ALA A 216 5.55 -0.81 19.45
N ASN A 217 5.68 -1.35 18.24
CA ASN A 217 5.90 -0.57 17.04
C ASN A 217 5.02 -1.12 15.90
N GLY A 218 4.65 -0.25 14.98
CA GLY A 218 3.84 -0.63 13.85
C GLY A 218 4.16 0.16 12.60
N ILE A 219 3.54 -0.24 11.50
CA ILE A 219 3.71 0.34 10.19
C ILE A 219 2.34 0.64 9.56
N TYR A 220 2.21 1.82 8.97
CA TYR A 220 1.10 2.19 8.11
C TYR A 220 1.37 1.71 6.70
N ASP A 221 0.46 0.93 6.13
CA ASP A 221 0.39 0.63 4.70
C ASP A 221 -0.66 1.56 4.08
N ILE A 222 -0.18 2.53 3.32
CA ILE A 222 -1.01 3.55 2.66
C ILE A 222 -1.18 3.13 1.21
N ASN A 223 -2.22 2.32 0.96
CA ASN A 223 -2.56 1.90 -0.38
C ASN A 223 -3.23 3.05 -1.14
N THR A 224 -2.76 3.30 -2.35
CA THR A 224 -3.29 4.36 -3.21
C THR A 224 -4.03 3.75 -4.38
N GLY A 225 -5.23 4.23 -4.65
CA GLY A 225 -6.04 3.86 -5.79
C GLY A 225 -5.35 4.16 -7.12
N SER A 226 -5.82 3.52 -8.19
CA SER A 226 -5.26 3.72 -9.53
C SER A 226 -5.81 4.98 -10.17
N LEU A 227 -4.95 5.74 -10.84
CA LEU A 227 -5.36 6.89 -11.66
C LEU A 227 -6.32 6.55 -12.80
N ILE A 228 -6.39 5.26 -13.17
CA ILE A 228 -7.15 4.78 -14.32
C ILE A 228 -8.24 3.78 -13.95
N SER A 229 -8.60 3.73 -12.66
CA SER A 229 -9.74 2.98 -12.12
C SER A 229 -10.47 3.87 -11.13
N TYR A 230 -11.81 3.77 -11.09
CA TYR A 230 -12.63 4.57 -10.17
C TYR A 230 -12.12 4.49 -8.73
N PRO A 231 -12.04 5.62 -8.02
CA PRO A 231 -12.37 6.99 -8.40
C PRO A 231 -11.21 7.80 -9.04
N CYS A 232 -10.18 7.12 -9.53
CA CYS A 232 -9.00 7.72 -10.17
C CYS A 232 -8.19 8.57 -9.18
N ASP A 233 -7.82 7.94 -8.08
CA ASP A 233 -7.20 8.58 -6.93
C ASP A 233 -5.70 8.81 -7.07
N TYR A 234 -5.23 9.84 -6.38
CA TYR A 234 -3.84 10.07 -6.02
C TYR A 234 -3.75 10.67 -4.62
N ARG A 235 -2.61 10.48 -3.95
CA ARG A 235 -2.37 10.99 -2.61
C ARG A 235 -1.51 12.24 -2.63
N MET A 236 -1.87 13.21 -1.80
CA MET A 236 -1.02 14.35 -1.46
C MET A 236 -0.47 14.11 -0.05
N LEU A 237 0.85 14.04 0.05
CA LEU A 237 1.56 13.89 1.31
C LEU A 237 2.24 15.20 1.65
N THR A 238 2.03 15.70 2.87
CA THR A 238 2.68 16.91 3.37
C THR A 238 3.53 16.57 4.58
N LEU A 239 4.84 16.68 4.43
CA LEU A 239 5.79 16.51 5.52
C LEU A 239 6.00 17.84 6.23
N SER A 240 5.90 17.86 7.56
CA SER A 240 6.19 19.06 8.37
C SER A 240 7.66 19.50 8.20
N GLN A 241 7.93 20.77 8.46
CA GLN A 241 9.27 21.34 8.31
C GLN A 241 10.33 20.66 9.22
N ASP A 242 9.90 20.20 10.38
CA ASP A 242 10.75 19.45 11.31
C ASP A 242 10.80 17.95 10.99
N MET A 243 10.11 17.51 9.93
CA MET A 243 9.99 16.13 9.47
C MET A 243 9.38 15.15 10.50
N GLN A 244 8.65 15.67 11.49
CA GLN A 244 8.09 14.83 12.56
C GLN A 244 6.64 14.43 12.30
N THR A 245 5.96 15.10 11.39
CA THR A 245 4.54 14.82 11.07
C THR A 245 4.35 14.65 9.58
N LEU A 246 3.59 13.64 9.20
CA LEU A 246 3.15 13.39 7.83
C LEU A 246 1.62 13.49 7.77
N ASP A 247 1.13 14.44 6.97
CA ASP A 247 -0.28 14.55 6.62
C ASP A 247 -0.51 13.87 5.27
N VAL A 248 -1.54 13.05 5.19
CA VAL A 248 -1.98 12.34 3.99
C VAL A 248 -3.39 12.80 3.63
N ALA A 249 -3.60 13.17 2.37
CA ALA A 249 -4.90 13.52 1.83
C ALA A 249 -5.08 12.89 0.45
N THR A 250 -6.27 12.35 0.17
CA THR A 250 -6.60 11.74 -1.12
C THR A 250 -7.36 12.73 -1.98
N SER A 251 -6.97 12.83 -3.24
CA SER A 251 -7.65 13.57 -4.30
C SER A 251 -8.04 12.62 -5.43
N SER A 252 -9.16 12.90 -6.10
CA SER A 252 -9.70 12.06 -7.17
C SER A 252 -9.87 12.90 -8.44
N LEU A 253 -9.51 12.33 -9.59
CA LEU A 253 -9.87 12.94 -10.90
C LEU A 253 -11.34 12.67 -11.24
N ASN A 254 -11.87 11.54 -10.82
CA ASN A 254 -13.29 11.12 -10.88
C ASN A 254 -14.00 11.48 -12.20
N PRO A 255 -13.55 11.00 -13.36
CA PRO A 255 -14.18 11.29 -14.63
C PRO A 255 -15.60 10.73 -14.68
N ALA A 256 -16.51 11.43 -15.36
CA ALA A 256 -17.91 11.03 -15.45
C ALA A 256 -18.07 9.60 -16.03
N GLY A 257 -18.89 8.78 -15.37
CA GLY A 257 -19.17 7.40 -15.79
C GLY A 257 -18.10 6.38 -15.39
N CYS A 258 -17.03 6.77 -14.71
CA CYS A 258 -15.97 5.82 -14.34
C CYS A 258 -16.43 4.81 -13.28
N GLU A 259 -17.34 5.18 -12.39
CA GLU A 259 -17.94 4.28 -11.39
C GLU A 259 -18.76 3.17 -12.07
N GLU A 260 -19.70 3.55 -12.94
CA GLU A 260 -20.52 2.59 -13.70
C GLU A 260 -19.65 1.66 -14.56
N TRP A 261 -18.64 2.23 -15.23
CA TRP A 261 -17.71 1.44 -16.04
C TRP A 261 -16.97 0.39 -15.21
N LEU A 262 -16.46 0.76 -14.03
CA LEU A 262 -15.78 -0.17 -13.13
C LEU A 262 -16.74 -1.23 -12.60
N HIS A 263 -17.93 -0.82 -12.13
CA HIS A 263 -18.96 -1.72 -11.62
C HIS A 263 -19.33 -2.81 -12.65
N ASP A 264 -19.65 -2.42 -13.87
CA ASP A 264 -20.00 -3.36 -14.95
C ASP A 264 -18.84 -4.31 -15.28
N ARG A 265 -17.62 -3.79 -15.26
CA ARG A 265 -16.41 -4.59 -15.48
C ARG A 265 -16.19 -5.62 -14.37
N LEU A 266 -16.36 -5.24 -13.12
CA LEU A 266 -16.26 -6.14 -11.96
C LEU A 266 -17.35 -7.21 -11.97
N VAL A 267 -18.59 -6.85 -12.27
CA VAL A 267 -19.69 -7.81 -12.44
C VAL A 267 -19.34 -8.84 -13.52
N SER A 268 -18.83 -8.39 -14.68
CA SER A 268 -18.41 -9.30 -15.75
C SER A 268 -17.32 -10.27 -15.31
N ILE A 269 -16.23 -9.74 -14.71
CA ILE A 269 -15.10 -10.56 -14.23
C ILE A 269 -15.54 -11.57 -13.16
N ALA A 270 -16.36 -11.12 -12.20
CA ALA A 270 -16.84 -12.00 -11.12
C ALA A 270 -17.72 -13.10 -11.68
N LYS A 271 -18.63 -12.78 -12.62
CA LYS A 271 -19.47 -13.79 -13.31
C LYS A 271 -18.63 -14.82 -14.06
N ASP A 272 -17.63 -14.38 -14.80
CA ASP A 272 -16.76 -15.28 -15.57
C ASP A 272 -15.99 -16.24 -14.64
N LYS A 273 -15.42 -15.73 -13.56
CA LYS A 273 -14.72 -16.54 -12.56
C LYS A 273 -15.65 -17.53 -11.85
N MET A 274 -16.85 -17.09 -11.46
CA MET A 274 -17.84 -17.95 -10.80
C MET A 274 -18.41 -19.00 -11.75
N ASN A 275 -18.68 -18.67 -13.01
CA ASN A 275 -19.11 -19.61 -14.03
C ASN A 275 -18.04 -20.67 -14.31
N ALA A 276 -16.77 -20.27 -14.44
CA ALA A 276 -15.68 -21.22 -14.63
C ALA A 276 -15.57 -22.21 -13.45
N LYS A 277 -15.74 -21.73 -12.23
CA LYS A 277 -15.72 -22.57 -11.02
C LYS A 277 -16.96 -23.45 -10.89
N ALA A 278 -18.15 -22.99 -11.28
CA ALA A 278 -19.40 -23.75 -11.26
C ALA A 278 -19.45 -24.86 -12.35
N GLY A 279 -18.71 -24.67 -13.45
CA GLY A 279 -18.64 -25.64 -14.54
C GLY A 279 -20.02 -26.00 -15.11
N ALA A 280 -20.34 -27.29 -15.15
CA ALA A 280 -21.64 -27.77 -15.67
C ALA A 280 -22.87 -27.29 -14.86
N LEU A 281 -22.69 -26.82 -13.63
CA LEU A 281 -23.76 -26.29 -12.79
C LEU A 281 -24.04 -24.80 -13.02
N ALA A 282 -23.24 -24.11 -13.82
CA ALA A 282 -23.34 -22.67 -14.03
C ALA A 282 -24.74 -22.23 -14.50
N SER A 283 -25.38 -22.98 -15.39
CA SER A 283 -26.72 -22.67 -15.89
C SER A 283 -27.82 -22.76 -14.81
N TYR A 284 -27.67 -23.69 -13.86
CA TYR A 284 -28.61 -23.86 -12.75
C TYR A 284 -28.36 -22.81 -11.64
N ALA A 285 -27.14 -22.31 -11.54
CA ALA A 285 -26.73 -21.31 -10.57
C ALA A 285 -26.74 -19.87 -11.11
N ALA A 286 -27.20 -19.64 -12.33
CA ALA A 286 -27.04 -18.37 -13.05
C ALA A 286 -27.54 -17.13 -12.27
N THR A 287 -28.71 -17.24 -11.60
CA THR A 287 -29.23 -16.15 -10.78
C THR A 287 -28.34 -15.89 -9.58
N TYR A 288 -27.92 -16.93 -8.86
CA TYR A 288 -27.02 -16.80 -7.70
C TYR A 288 -25.66 -16.22 -8.08
N ILE A 289 -25.12 -16.66 -9.22
CA ILE A 289 -23.85 -16.13 -9.77
C ILE A 289 -24.00 -14.66 -10.10
N HIS A 290 -25.08 -14.25 -10.74
CA HIS A 290 -25.32 -12.85 -11.06
C HIS A 290 -25.43 -11.99 -9.79
N ASP A 291 -26.27 -12.39 -8.85
CA ASP A 291 -26.48 -11.65 -7.60
C ASP A 291 -25.21 -11.48 -6.79
N LEU A 292 -24.42 -12.56 -6.68
CA LEU A 292 -23.13 -12.51 -5.99
C LEU A 292 -22.07 -11.67 -6.74
N ALA A 293 -22.12 -11.66 -8.06
CA ALA A 293 -21.24 -10.83 -8.85
C ALA A 293 -21.55 -9.33 -8.70
N VAL A 294 -22.84 -8.98 -8.67
CA VAL A 294 -23.28 -7.61 -8.36
C VAL A 294 -22.87 -7.24 -6.95
N PHE A 295 -23.17 -8.08 -5.95
CA PHE A 295 -22.78 -7.83 -4.57
C PHE A 295 -21.27 -7.62 -4.41
N ALA A 296 -20.44 -8.43 -5.08
CA ALA A 296 -18.99 -8.28 -5.04
C ALA A 296 -18.52 -6.97 -5.70
N ALA A 297 -19.19 -6.53 -6.76
CA ALA A 297 -18.92 -5.26 -7.41
C ALA A 297 -19.32 -4.07 -6.52
N ASP A 298 -20.51 -4.09 -5.92
CA ASP A 298 -20.97 -3.05 -4.98
C ASP A 298 -20.00 -2.91 -3.79
N LEU A 299 -19.59 -4.07 -3.22
CA LEU A 299 -18.64 -4.11 -2.13
C LEU A 299 -17.29 -3.48 -2.52
N PHE A 300 -16.77 -3.81 -3.69
CA PHE A 300 -15.51 -3.27 -4.18
C PHE A 300 -15.63 -1.76 -4.49
N ILE A 301 -16.73 -1.30 -5.06
CA ILE A 301 -16.97 0.13 -5.33
C ILE A 301 -17.00 0.92 -4.03
N LEU A 302 -17.69 0.42 -3.01
CA LEU A 302 -17.69 1.06 -1.69
C LEU A 302 -16.27 1.17 -1.12
N HIS A 303 -15.50 0.09 -1.18
CA HIS A 303 -14.11 0.09 -0.73
C HIS A 303 -13.21 1.02 -1.58
N ALA A 304 -13.42 1.07 -2.91
CA ALA A 304 -12.65 1.95 -3.77
C ALA A 304 -12.90 3.45 -3.48
N LYS A 305 -14.08 3.80 -2.97
CA LYS A 305 -14.37 5.17 -2.50
C LYS A 305 -13.52 5.55 -1.27
N GLY A 306 -13.19 4.57 -0.44
CA GLY A 306 -12.61 4.75 0.88
C GLY A 306 -13.58 5.41 1.87
N ASP A 307 -13.19 5.47 3.14
CA ASP A 307 -14.01 6.01 4.22
C ASP A 307 -15.42 5.37 4.30
N GLU A 308 -15.49 4.03 4.18
CA GLU A 308 -16.74 3.25 4.14
C GLU A 308 -17.65 3.56 5.33
N ASN A 309 -17.06 3.85 6.48
CA ASN A 309 -17.76 4.18 7.71
C ASN A 309 -18.21 5.65 7.81
N SER A 310 -17.91 6.48 6.82
CA SER A 310 -18.31 7.88 6.82
C SER A 310 -19.83 8.06 6.71
N ALA A 311 -20.32 9.20 7.16
CA ALA A 311 -21.73 9.56 7.01
C ALA A 311 -22.14 9.71 5.52
N ALA A 312 -21.19 10.07 4.64
CA ALA A 312 -21.44 10.21 3.21
C ALA A 312 -21.75 8.88 2.54
N ASN A 313 -21.11 7.79 2.97
CA ASN A 313 -21.28 6.45 2.40
C ASN A 313 -22.36 5.61 3.13
N LYS A 314 -23.01 6.19 4.14
CA LYS A 314 -23.94 5.44 5.02
C LYS A 314 -25.06 4.71 4.28
N THR A 315 -25.71 5.34 3.32
CA THR A 315 -26.86 4.73 2.62
C THR A 315 -26.42 3.51 1.82
N GLU A 316 -25.37 3.65 1.01
CA GLU A 316 -24.83 2.56 0.20
C GLU A 316 -24.35 1.41 1.07
N ARG A 317 -23.63 1.72 2.13
CA ARG A 317 -23.17 0.75 3.12
C ARG A 317 -24.31 -0.02 3.77
N ASP A 318 -25.38 0.65 4.21
CA ASP A 318 -26.53 0.02 4.85
C ASP A 318 -27.27 -0.92 3.86
N ASP A 319 -27.34 -0.57 2.57
CA ASP A 319 -27.89 -1.40 1.51
C ASP A 319 -27.05 -2.66 1.27
N ILE A 320 -25.75 -2.54 1.24
CA ILE A 320 -24.81 -3.66 1.12
C ILE A 320 -24.92 -4.57 2.36
N GLU A 321 -24.94 -4.02 3.58
CA GLU A 321 -25.10 -4.80 4.82
C GLU A 321 -26.45 -5.54 4.87
N SER A 322 -27.52 -4.92 4.40
CA SER A 322 -28.83 -5.55 4.26
C SER A 322 -28.80 -6.73 3.28
N THR A 323 -28.12 -6.56 2.15
CA THR A 323 -27.93 -7.61 1.15
C THR A 323 -27.08 -8.76 1.69
N TYR A 324 -25.99 -8.44 2.37
CA TYR A 324 -25.14 -9.41 3.06
C TYR A 324 -25.91 -10.25 4.08
N THR A 325 -26.75 -9.60 4.90
CA THR A 325 -27.60 -10.28 5.90
C THR A 325 -28.56 -11.26 5.22
N ARG A 326 -29.20 -10.88 4.09
CA ARG A 326 -30.04 -11.79 3.30
C ARG A 326 -29.25 -12.99 2.76
N TYR A 327 -28.04 -12.77 2.29
CA TYR A 327 -27.21 -13.83 1.74
C TYR A 327 -26.72 -14.78 2.84
N LYS A 328 -26.37 -14.27 4.02
CA LYS A 328 -26.05 -15.12 5.18
C LYS A 328 -27.19 -16.03 5.60
N ALA A 329 -28.42 -15.56 5.49
CA ALA A 329 -29.61 -16.36 5.81
C ALA A 329 -29.91 -17.46 4.78
N ASN A 330 -29.32 -17.41 3.57
CA ASN A 330 -29.51 -18.39 2.52
C ASN A 330 -28.31 -19.34 2.42
N SER A 331 -28.54 -20.65 2.53
CA SER A 331 -27.48 -21.65 2.60
C SER A 331 -26.54 -21.66 1.38
N ILE A 332 -27.06 -21.32 0.19
CA ILE A 332 -26.25 -21.30 -1.05
C ILE A 332 -25.34 -20.09 -1.06
N TYR A 333 -25.88 -18.89 -0.84
CA TYR A 333 -25.06 -17.67 -0.77
C TYR A 333 -24.05 -17.74 0.38
N ASN A 334 -24.49 -18.19 1.55
CA ASN A 334 -23.61 -18.33 2.72
C ASN A 334 -22.42 -19.27 2.47
N ALA A 335 -22.65 -20.38 1.76
CA ALA A 335 -21.57 -21.29 1.38
C ALA A 335 -20.54 -20.60 0.47
N VAL A 336 -20.97 -19.73 -0.44
CA VAL A 336 -20.04 -18.98 -1.32
C VAL A 336 -19.31 -17.90 -0.54
N LEU A 337 -20.00 -17.16 0.33
CA LEU A 337 -19.37 -16.16 1.21
C LEU A 337 -18.30 -16.79 2.11
N GLY A 338 -18.54 -18.02 2.60
CA GLY A 338 -17.59 -18.75 3.44
C GLY A 338 -16.24 -19.07 2.76
N TYR A 339 -16.19 -19.16 1.44
CA TYR A 339 -14.94 -19.33 0.71
C TYR A 339 -14.01 -18.12 0.83
N GLY A 340 -14.57 -16.91 1.03
CA GLY A 340 -13.79 -15.70 1.25
C GLY A 340 -13.50 -15.41 2.73
N ASN A 341 -13.85 -16.33 3.65
CA ASN A 341 -13.78 -16.11 5.09
C ASN A 341 -14.61 -14.90 5.59
N ILE A 342 -15.65 -14.52 4.82
CA ILE A 342 -16.52 -13.38 5.15
C ILE A 342 -17.85 -13.78 5.77
N SER A 343 -18.14 -15.07 5.87
CA SER A 343 -19.44 -15.59 6.35
C SER A 343 -19.78 -15.20 7.80
N ASP A 344 -18.77 -15.00 8.65
CA ASP A 344 -18.95 -14.69 10.07
C ASP A 344 -18.64 -13.22 10.42
N ALA A 345 -18.12 -12.47 9.45
CA ALA A 345 -17.77 -11.07 9.62
C ALA A 345 -18.94 -10.13 9.29
N SER A 346 -18.93 -8.91 9.75
CA SER A 346 -19.72 -7.81 9.19
C SER A 346 -19.04 -7.30 7.91
N VAL A 347 -19.78 -6.60 7.04
CA VAL A 347 -19.18 -5.95 5.86
C VAL A 347 -18.04 -5.02 6.25
N TYR A 348 -18.19 -4.28 7.34
CA TYR A 348 -17.12 -3.41 7.87
C TYR A 348 -15.85 -4.15 8.23
N SER A 349 -15.95 -5.27 8.97
CA SER A 349 -14.78 -6.03 9.36
C SER A 349 -14.09 -6.74 8.20
N VAL A 350 -14.73 -6.77 7.03
CA VAL A 350 -14.14 -7.27 5.80
C VAL A 350 -13.39 -6.14 5.07
N LEU A 351 -14.03 -4.99 4.89
CA LEU A 351 -13.48 -3.86 4.15
C LEU A 351 -12.41 -3.10 4.93
N ASP A 352 -12.67 -2.85 6.22
CA ASP A 352 -11.71 -2.22 7.13
C ASP A 352 -10.82 -3.25 7.84
N ASN A 353 -10.22 -4.15 7.11
CA ASN A 353 -9.30 -5.11 7.70
C ASN A 353 -8.01 -4.41 8.12
N LYS A 354 -7.63 -4.56 9.39
CA LYS A 354 -6.45 -3.85 9.91
C LYS A 354 -6.54 -2.33 9.72
N SER A 355 -7.73 -1.74 9.92
CA SER A 355 -7.93 -0.29 9.84
C SER A 355 -6.84 0.48 10.55
N ASN A 356 -6.53 1.67 10.05
CA ASN A 356 -5.47 2.48 10.62
C ASN A 356 -5.72 2.74 12.12
N TYR A 357 -4.72 2.41 12.93
CA TYR A 357 -4.69 2.76 14.35
C TYR A 357 -3.79 3.97 14.49
N GLY A 358 -4.31 5.05 15.08
CA GLY A 358 -3.46 6.20 15.42
C GLY A 358 -2.44 5.85 16.51
N ASP A 359 -1.60 6.80 16.89
CA ASP A 359 -0.59 6.65 17.95
C ASP A 359 -1.19 6.18 19.31
N THR A 360 -2.50 6.29 19.47
CA THR A 360 -3.25 5.84 20.65
C THR A 360 -3.68 4.39 20.62
N HIS A 361 -3.37 3.65 19.52
CA HIS A 361 -3.91 2.33 19.23
C HIS A 361 -5.46 2.27 19.16
N GLU A 362 -6.10 3.41 19.02
CA GLU A 362 -7.53 3.48 18.77
C GLU A 362 -7.80 3.25 17.29
N ARG A 363 -8.76 2.36 17.00
CA ARG A 363 -9.16 2.05 15.62
C ARG A 363 -9.67 3.30 14.91
N GLN A 364 -9.02 3.68 13.83
CA GLN A 364 -9.46 4.71 12.90
C GLN A 364 -9.97 4.06 11.63
N THR A 365 -10.98 4.65 11.03
CA THR A 365 -11.64 4.14 9.83
C THR A 365 -11.52 5.12 8.65
N ALA A 366 -10.61 6.09 8.75
CA ALA A 366 -10.38 7.05 7.69
C ALA A 366 -9.31 6.52 6.73
N ASP A 367 -9.70 6.35 5.46
CA ASP A 367 -8.84 5.83 4.39
C ASP A 367 -8.31 6.93 3.47
N ARG A 368 -9.00 8.07 3.47
CA ARG A 368 -8.70 9.19 2.58
C ARG A 368 -7.83 10.26 3.22
N THR A 369 -7.76 10.30 4.54
CA THR A 369 -6.96 11.28 5.30
C THR A 369 -6.32 10.64 6.52
N LEU A 370 -5.06 11.03 6.80
CA LEU A 370 -4.33 10.58 7.98
C LEU A 370 -3.34 11.68 8.37
N THR A 371 -3.21 11.93 9.66
CA THR A 371 -2.07 12.66 10.24
C THR A 371 -1.33 11.72 11.17
N LEU A 372 -0.05 11.49 10.92
CA LEU A 372 0.75 10.59 11.75
C LEU A 372 2.08 11.21 12.18
N SER A 373 2.57 10.78 13.34
CA SER A 373 3.89 11.14 13.84
C SER A 373 4.96 10.19 13.25
N LEU A 374 5.97 10.78 12.63
CA LEU A 374 7.17 10.08 12.18
C LEU A 374 8.25 10.04 13.28
N SER A 375 8.07 10.79 14.39
CA SER A 375 9.04 10.79 15.48
C SER A 375 9.33 9.33 15.87
N HIS A 376 10.59 8.96 15.81
CA HIS A 376 11.02 7.73 16.47
C HIS A 376 10.73 7.97 17.94
N GLY A 377 9.79 7.21 18.52
CA GLY A 377 9.68 7.13 19.97
C GLY A 377 11.11 6.93 20.45
N GLU A 378 11.57 7.76 21.39
CA GLU A 378 12.88 7.54 21.98
C GLU A 378 12.92 6.05 22.32
N THR A 379 13.85 5.30 21.71
CA THR A 379 14.23 3.97 22.18
C THR A 379 14.95 4.14 23.50
N GLY A 380 14.27 4.66 24.46
CA GLY A 380 14.69 5.02 25.77
C GLY A 380 13.48 5.52 26.52
N ILE A 381 12.94 4.67 27.35
CA ILE A 381 12.13 5.00 28.50
C ILE A 381 11.61 6.43 28.40
N ASN A 382 10.41 6.59 27.83
CA ASN A 382 9.64 7.81 28.04
C ASN A 382 9.69 8.08 29.52
N THR A 383 10.20 9.23 29.91
CA THR A 383 10.12 9.70 31.27
C THR A 383 8.67 9.57 31.69
N ILE A 384 8.37 8.54 32.46
CA ILE A 384 7.13 8.50 33.21
C ILE A 384 7.12 9.84 33.94
N ALA A 385 6.15 10.69 33.62
CA ALA A 385 5.95 11.93 34.32
C ALA A 385 5.91 11.58 35.80
N THR A 386 6.98 11.90 36.54
CA THR A 386 7.12 11.62 37.93
C THR A 386 6.22 12.57 38.67
N GLU A 387 5.00 12.14 38.93
CA GLU A 387 4.36 12.55 40.17
C GLU A 387 5.06 11.81 41.32
N ASN A 388 5.77 12.58 42.13
CA ASN A 388 6.53 12.24 43.34
C ASN A 388 8.03 11.95 43.13
N GLU A 389 8.78 13.04 43.22
CA GLU A 389 10.15 13.06 43.69
C GLU A 389 10.25 12.34 45.05
N ASN A 390 10.81 11.13 45.04
CA ASN A 390 11.55 10.50 46.16
C ASN A 390 11.52 8.98 46.18
N ARG A 391 11.24 8.26 45.08
CA ARG A 391 11.51 6.82 45.03
C ARG A 391 12.46 6.50 43.88
N GLN A 392 13.68 6.11 44.24
CA GLN A 392 14.66 5.57 43.27
C GLN A 392 14.14 4.21 42.77
N THR A 393 13.41 4.22 41.66
CA THR A 393 12.91 2.98 41.05
C THR A 393 13.97 2.45 40.08
N ILE A 394 14.34 1.17 40.24
CA ILE A 394 15.32 0.49 39.38
C ILE A 394 14.59 -0.53 38.52
N TYR A 395 15.01 -0.60 37.25
CA TYR A 395 14.45 -1.51 36.26
C TYR A 395 15.53 -2.43 35.70
N THR A 396 15.15 -3.66 35.35
CA THR A 396 15.99 -4.55 34.55
C THR A 396 16.13 -3.96 33.14
N LEU A 397 17.04 -4.50 32.33
CA LEU A 397 17.18 -4.10 30.90
C LEU A 397 15.94 -4.44 30.07
N GLN A 398 15.09 -5.35 30.55
CA GLN A 398 13.80 -5.70 29.94
C GLN A 398 12.65 -4.79 30.41
N GLY A 399 12.95 -3.70 31.13
CA GLY A 399 11.95 -2.73 31.60
C GLY A 399 11.14 -3.17 32.85
N THR A 400 11.45 -4.32 33.45
CA THR A 400 10.74 -4.80 34.63
C THR A 400 11.27 -4.10 35.89
N LYS A 401 10.37 -3.50 36.68
CA LYS A 401 10.71 -2.92 37.97
C LYS A 401 11.23 -4.02 38.92
N THR A 402 12.34 -3.75 39.62
CA THR A 402 12.95 -4.71 40.53
C THR A 402 13.50 -4.03 41.78
N ASP A 403 13.27 -4.67 42.92
CA ASP A 403 13.88 -4.30 44.19
C ASP A 403 14.99 -5.29 44.57
N HIS A 404 15.18 -6.36 43.79
CA HIS A 404 16.24 -7.34 43.97
C HIS A 404 17.34 -7.10 42.91
N LEU A 405 18.54 -6.80 43.36
CA LEU A 405 19.66 -6.33 42.54
C LEU A 405 20.85 -7.32 42.61
N PRO A 406 20.77 -8.51 41.97
CA PRO A 406 21.96 -9.32 41.75
C PRO A 406 22.97 -8.56 40.88
N ARG A 407 24.19 -9.05 40.86
CA ARG A 407 25.24 -8.45 39.94
C ARG A 407 24.68 -8.37 38.51
N GLY A 408 24.72 -7.19 37.94
CA GLY A 408 24.18 -7.00 36.58
C GLY A 408 24.07 -5.53 36.15
N LEU A 409 23.51 -5.33 34.95
CA LEU A 409 23.24 -4.03 34.40
C LEU A 409 21.73 -3.69 34.58
N TYR A 410 21.45 -2.50 35.07
CA TYR A 410 20.12 -2.01 35.38
C TYR A 410 19.92 -0.60 34.87
N ILE A 411 18.70 -0.10 34.91
CA ILE A 411 18.36 1.28 34.57
C ILE A 411 17.78 1.96 35.82
N GLN A 412 18.35 3.09 36.21
CA GLN A 412 17.87 3.94 37.29
C GLN A 412 17.87 5.39 36.80
N ASN A 413 16.70 6.05 36.92
CA ASN A 413 16.50 7.43 36.44
C ASN A 413 16.98 7.64 34.99
N GLY A 414 16.62 6.71 34.10
CA GLY A 414 17.01 6.75 32.67
C GLY A 414 18.48 6.49 32.38
N LYS A 415 19.32 6.16 33.39
CA LYS A 415 20.75 5.90 33.21
C LYS A 415 21.08 4.44 33.49
N LYS A 416 21.98 3.87 32.68
CA LYS A 416 22.54 2.52 32.93
C LYS A 416 23.41 2.53 34.16
N ILE A 417 23.15 1.63 35.12
CA ILE A 417 23.95 1.41 36.31
C ILE A 417 24.44 -0.04 36.36
N ILE A 418 25.64 -0.24 36.90
CA ILE A 418 26.25 -1.56 37.07
C ILE A 418 26.26 -1.87 38.59
N MET A 419 25.58 -2.95 38.95
CA MET A 419 25.69 -3.50 40.33
C MET A 419 26.80 -4.55 40.32
N LYS A 420 27.85 -4.30 41.10
CA LYS A 420 29.03 -5.14 41.20
C LYS A 420 28.91 -6.24 42.24
#